data_ebb4b56b114b30fb0059fe296e8d6771
#
_entry.id   ebb4b56b114b30fb0059fe296e8d6771
#
_cell.length_a   1.000
_cell.length_b   1.000
_cell.length_c   1.000
_cell.angle_alpha   90.00
_cell.angle_beta   90.00
_cell.angle_gamma   90.00
#
_symmetry.space_group_name_H-M   'P 1'
#
loop_
_entity.id
_entity.type
_entity.pdbx_description
1 polymer ?
#
loop_
_entity_poly.entity_id
_entity_poly.type
_entity_poly.pdbx_seq_one_letter_code
_entity_poly.pdbx_strand_id
1 'polypeptide(L)'
;AFANIFYVIVYTMWLKRSTPQNIVIGGAAGAFPPMIGWAIVTADVTLFPVILFAIIFFWTPPHFWALSLFANSDYKKANIPMMSVTAGARSTKIQMLLYTITLMPITLAPTVLGYANYIYGTIAFILSGFFVYTAVKVLSSNDLKHAKLMFGYSVFYLFALFAALMIS
;
A
#
# COMPACT_ATOMS: atom_id res chain seq x y z
N ALA A 1 -4.57 -15.51 -15.18
CA ALA A 1 -4.56 -14.83 -16.48
C ALA A 1 -4.96 -13.35 -16.35
N PHE A 2 -6.11 -12.99 -15.73
CA PHE A 2 -6.62 -11.61 -15.67
C PHE A 2 -5.60 -10.62 -15.05
N ALA A 3 -5.01 -10.93 -13.89
CA ALA A 3 -4.04 -10.07 -13.23
C ALA A 3 -2.81 -9.76 -14.11
N ASN A 4 -2.32 -10.74 -14.86
CA ASN A 4 -1.18 -10.56 -15.76
C ASN A 4 -1.56 -9.69 -16.97
N ILE A 5 -2.73 -9.90 -17.56
CA ILE A 5 -3.24 -9.09 -18.67
C ILE A 5 -3.42 -7.64 -18.21
N PHE A 6 -4.04 -7.43 -17.05
CA PHE A 6 -4.22 -6.11 -16.44
C PHE A 6 -2.87 -5.42 -16.21
N TYR A 7 -1.89 -6.13 -15.63
CA TYR A 7 -0.57 -5.56 -15.36
C TYR A 7 0.18 -5.19 -16.64
N VAL A 8 0.19 -6.05 -17.65
CA VAL A 8 0.93 -5.79 -18.89
C VAL A 8 0.25 -4.73 -19.73
N ILE A 9 -1.03 -4.89 -20.04
CA ILE A 9 -1.75 -4.03 -21.00
C ILE A 9 -2.17 -2.72 -20.30
N VAL A 10 -2.92 -2.81 -19.20
CA VAL A 10 -3.51 -1.61 -18.59
C VAL A 10 -2.46 -0.80 -17.84
N TYR A 11 -1.67 -1.45 -16.97
CA TYR A 11 -0.70 -0.71 -16.18
C TYR A 11 0.57 -0.36 -16.97
N THR A 12 1.26 -1.34 -17.56
CA THR A 12 2.61 -1.11 -18.13
C THR A 12 2.55 -0.37 -19.44
N MET A 13 1.64 -0.75 -20.36
CA MET A 13 1.58 -0.13 -21.68
C MET A 13 0.81 1.19 -21.68
N TRP A 14 -0.23 1.32 -20.87
CA TRP A 14 -1.14 2.46 -20.95
C TRP A 14 -0.96 3.47 -19.81
N LEU A 15 -1.02 3.05 -18.54
CA LEU A 15 -1.13 3.96 -17.40
C LEU A 15 0.19 4.43 -16.81
N LYS A 16 1.23 3.59 -16.86
CA LYS A 16 2.52 3.88 -16.22
C LYS A 16 3.14 5.22 -16.62
N ARG A 17 2.91 5.65 -17.87
CA ARG A 17 3.44 6.90 -18.42
C ARG A 17 2.39 7.98 -18.65
N SER A 18 1.11 7.68 -18.39
CA SER A 18 -0.01 8.57 -18.74
C SER A 18 -0.63 9.28 -17.55
N THR A 19 -0.50 8.74 -16.34
CA THR A 19 -1.20 9.28 -15.17
C THR A 19 -0.36 9.23 -13.90
N PRO A 20 -0.46 10.24 -13.00
CA PRO A 20 0.14 10.21 -11.67
C PRO A 20 -0.52 9.18 -10.74
N GLN A 21 -1.69 8.66 -11.10
CA GLN A 21 -2.38 7.56 -10.38
C GLN A 21 -1.88 6.17 -10.79
N ASN A 22 -0.81 6.09 -11.59
CA ASN A 22 -0.21 4.85 -12.06
C ASN A 22 0.08 3.86 -10.92
N ILE A 23 0.55 4.36 -9.76
CA ILE A 23 0.83 3.53 -8.57
C ILE A 23 -0.45 2.98 -7.96
N VAL A 24 -1.52 3.77 -7.87
CA VAL A 24 -2.80 3.31 -7.31
C VAL A 24 -3.37 2.19 -8.18
N ILE A 25 -3.46 2.43 -9.48
CA ILE A 25 -4.04 1.45 -10.42
C ILE A 25 -3.12 0.23 -10.58
N GLY A 26 -1.80 0.45 -10.68
CA GLY A 26 -0.81 -0.63 -10.74
C GLY A 26 -0.73 -1.47 -9.47
N GLY A 27 -1.00 -0.86 -8.31
CA GLY A 27 -1.08 -1.52 -7.02
C GLY A 27 -2.16 -2.61 -6.95
N ALA A 28 -3.25 -2.45 -7.72
CA ALA A 28 -4.27 -3.47 -7.81
C ALA A 28 -3.71 -4.81 -8.35
N ALA A 29 -2.84 -4.76 -9.37
CA ALA A 29 -2.23 -5.98 -9.90
C ALA A 29 -1.37 -6.71 -8.86
N GLY A 30 -0.61 -5.96 -8.03
CA GLY A 30 0.20 -6.51 -6.93
C GLY A 30 -0.62 -7.01 -5.74
N ALA A 31 -1.89 -6.60 -5.62
CA ALA A 31 -2.78 -6.98 -4.54
C ALA A 31 -3.58 -8.27 -4.81
N PHE A 32 -3.62 -8.77 -6.04
CA PHE A 32 -4.34 -10.01 -6.39
C PHE A 32 -3.78 -11.33 -5.81
N PRO A 33 -2.47 -11.50 -5.55
CA PRO A 33 -1.93 -12.79 -5.13
C PRO A 33 -2.65 -13.47 -3.96
N PRO A 34 -3.03 -12.79 -2.85
CA PRO A 34 -3.78 -13.42 -1.78
C PRO A 34 -5.16 -13.95 -2.20
N MET A 35 -5.86 -13.19 -3.06
CA MET A 35 -7.15 -13.63 -3.60
C MET A 35 -7.01 -14.84 -4.50
N ILE A 36 -5.97 -14.87 -5.34
CA ILE A 36 -5.69 -15.99 -6.23
C ILE A 36 -5.33 -17.23 -5.43
N GLY A 37 -4.44 -17.09 -4.43
CA GLY A 37 -4.07 -18.19 -3.55
C GLY A 37 -5.26 -18.78 -2.80
N TRP A 38 -6.13 -17.93 -2.26
CA TRP A 38 -7.37 -18.35 -1.61
C TRP A 38 -8.29 -19.11 -2.57
N ALA A 39 -8.56 -18.55 -3.75
CA ALA A 39 -9.45 -19.14 -4.74
C ALA A 39 -8.94 -20.50 -5.26
N ILE A 40 -7.61 -20.71 -5.33
CA ILE A 40 -7.04 -22.02 -5.72
C ILE A 40 -7.37 -23.10 -4.69
N VAL A 41 -7.36 -22.74 -3.40
CA VAL A 41 -7.56 -23.72 -2.32
C VAL A 41 -9.04 -23.96 -2.05
N THR A 42 -9.86 -22.91 -2.08
CA THR A 42 -11.28 -22.97 -1.65
C THR A 42 -12.27 -23.04 -2.81
N ALA A 43 -11.81 -22.84 -4.06
CA ALA A 43 -12.65 -22.69 -5.26
C ALA A 43 -13.70 -21.56 -5.15
N ASP A 44 -13.51 -20.61 -4.22
CA ASP A 44 -14.42 -19.49 -3.95
C ASP A 44 -13.66 -18.20 -3.64
N VAL A 45 -14.34 -17.05 -3.75
CA VAL A 45 -13.84 -15.72 -3.38
C VAL A 45 -14.76 -15.13 -2.32
N THR A 46 -14.45 -15.40 -1.07
CA THR A 46 -15.18 -14.85 0.09
C THR A 46 -14.72 -13.43 0.42
N LEU A 47 -15.31 -12.82 1.46
CA LEU A 47 -14.94 -11.47 1.92
C LEU A 47 -13.49 -11.40 2.44
N PHE A 48 -13.00 -12.47 3.07
CA PHE A 48 -11.66 -12.47 3.68
C PHE A 48 -10.52 -12.20 2.68
N PRO A 49 -10.39 -12.91 1.55
CA PRO A 49 -9.36 -12.58 0.55
C PRO A 49 -9.54 -11.21 -0.09
N VAL A 50 -10.76 -10.66 -0.13
CA VAL A 50 -11.00 -9.27 -0.57
C VAL A 50 -10.40 -8.27 0.43
N ILE A 51 -10.49 -8.55 1.73
CA ILE A 51 -9.83 -7.73 2.76
C ILE A 51 -8.30 -7.80 2.62
N LEU A 52 -7.74 -8.99 2.37
CA LEU A 52 -6.28 -9.13 2.14
C LEU A 52 -5.83 -8.35 0.89
N PHE A 53 -6.61 -8.41 -0.17
CA PHE A 53 -6.41 -7.57 -1.35
C PHE A 53 -6.44 -6.08 -0.98
N ALA A 54 -7.46 -5.63 -0.23
CA ALA A 54 -7.61 -4.24 0.17
C ALA A 54 -6.43 -3.75 1.02
N ILE A 55 -5.91 -4.58 1.93
CA ILE A 55 -4.72 -4.26 2.75
C ILE A 55 -3.53 -3.93 1.84
N ILE A 56 -3.20 -4.80 0.88
CA ILE A 56 -2.06 -4.59 -0.02
C ILE A 56 -2.33 -3.41 -0.96
N PHE A 57 -3.55 -3.30 -1.48
CA PHE A 57 -3.94 -2.22 -2.38
C PHE A 57 -3.78 -0.84 -1.72
N PHE A 58 -4.30 -0.63 -0.51
CA PHE A 58 -4.20 0.64 0.20
C PHE A 58 -2.81 0.89 0.80
N TRP A 59 -2.01 -0.17 1.05
CA TRP A 59 -0.62 -0.06 1.46
C TRP A 59 0.30 0.42 0.32
N THR A 60 0.01 0.04 -0.92
CA THR A 60 0.88 0.29 -2.07
C THR A 60 1.15 1.79 -2.33
N PRO A 61 0.15 2.70 -2.35
CA PRO A 61 0.41 4.11 -2.63
C PRO A 61 1.33 4.78 -1.60
N PRO A 62 1.11 4.73 -0.29
CA PRO A 62 1.99 5.37 0.67
C PRO A 62 3.41 4.80 0.64
N HIS A 63 3.59 3.50 0.37
CA HIS A 63 4.89 2.86 0.20
C HIS A 63 5.66 3.45 -0.99
N PHE A 64 5.09 3.43 -2.18
CA PHE A 64 5.77 3.92 -3.39
C PHE A 64 5.90 5.43 -3.44
N TRP A 65 4.96 6.18 -2.87
CA TRP A 65 5.08 7.63 -2.80
C TRP A 65 6.16 8.06 -1.80
N ALA A 66 6.38 7.32 -0.71
CA ALA A 66 7.52 7.55 0.15
C ALA A 66 8.85 7.39 -0.62
N LEU A 67 8.99 6.34 -1.43
CA LEU A 67 10.13 6.15 -2.34
C LEU A 67 10.26 7.31 -3.32
N SER A 68 9.17 7.74 -3.94
CA SER A 68 9.18 8.79 -4.96
C SER A 68 9.60 10.16 -4.43
N LEU A 69 9.46 10.43 -3.13
CA LEU A 69 9.90 11.68 -2.52
C LEU A 69 11.44 11.80 -2.52
N PHE A 70 12.17 10.73 -2.22
CA PHE A 70 13.64 10.78 -2.19
C PHE A 70 14.30 10.34 -3.50
N ALA A 71 13.59 9.62 -4.37
CA ALA A 71 14.04 9.25 -5.73
C ALA A 71 13.43 10.16 -6.82
N ASN A 72 12.94 11.35 -6.47
CA ASN A 72 12.23 12.25 -7.39
C ASN A 72 13.02 12.62 -8.64
N SER A 73 14.35 12.85 -8.51
CA SER A 73 15.24 13.15 -9.64
C SER A 73 15.28 12.03 -10.67
N ASP A 74 15.27 10.78 -10.21
CA ASP A 74 15.38 9.62 -11.09
C ASP A 74 14.07 9.38 -11.86
N TYR A 75 12.93 9.59 -11.19
CA TYR A 75 11.62 9.53 -11.84
C TYR A 75 11.44 10.64 -12.89
N LYS A 76 11.93 11.87 -12.61
CA LYS A 76 11.96 12.97 -13.58
C LYS A 76 12.80 12.63 -14.80
N LYS A 77 14.01 12.09 -14.62
CA LYS A 77 14.90 11.67 -15.72
C LYS A 77 14.28 10.56 -16.56
N ALA A 78 13.55 9.65 -15.92
CA ALA A 78 12.88 8.53 -16.60
C ALA A 78 11.54 8.92 -17.27
N ASN A 79 11.12 10.20 -17.18
CA ASN A 79 9.82 10.69 -17.66
C ASN A 79 8.63 9.88 -17.12
N ILE A 80 8.71 9.43 -15.85
CA ILE A 80 7.61 8.73 -15.18
C ILE A 80 6.81 9.75 -14.35
N PRO A 81 5.51 9.96 -14.63
CA PRO A 81 4.69 10.97 -13.98
C PRO A 81 4.24 10.51 -12.57
N MET A 82 5.22 10.36 -11.65
CA MET A 82 4.89 10.07 -10.25
C MET A 82 4.17 11.25 -9.62
N MET A 83 3.32 10.98 -8.61
CA MET A 83 2.58 12.02 -7.88
C MET A 83 3.52 13.13 -7.36
N SER A 84 4.70 12.78 -6.85
CA SER A 84 5.70 13.74 -6.36
C SER A 84 6.30 14.62 -7.46
N VAL A 85 6.29 14.13 -8.72
CA VAL A 85 6.79 14.86 -9.89
C VAL A 85 5.72 15.81 -10.45
N THR A 86 4.47 15.37 -10.50
CA THR A 86 3.35 16.07 -11.18
C THR A 86 2.56 16.99 -10.25
N ALA A 87 2.19 16.51 -9.07
CA ALA A 87 1.37 17.26 -8.10
C ALA A 87 2.20 17.89 -6.97
N GLY A 88 3.52 17.61 -6.94
CA GLY A 88 4.45 18.14 -5.95
C GLY A 88 4.46 17.38 -4.62
N ALA A 89 5.50 17.66 -3.83
CA ALA A 89 5.76 16.92 -2.60
C ALA A 89 4.66 17.08 -1.54
N ARG A 90 4.07 18.28 -1.38
CA ARG A 90 3.04 18.52 -0.36
C ARG A 90 1.77 17.72 -0.62
N SER A 91 1.28 17.71 -1.86
CA SER A 91 0.10 16.94 -2.26
C SER A 91 0.34 15.44 -2.04
N THR A 92 1.52 14.96 -2.45
CA THR A 92 1.93 13.56 -2.23
C THR A 92 1.90 13.17 -0.75
N LYS A 93 2.48 14.00 0.13
CA LYS A 93 2.51 13.76 1.58
C LYS A 93 1.11 13.73 2.20
N ILE A 94 0.19 14.60 1.75
CA ILE A 94 -1.20 14.60 2.22
C ILE A 94 -1.89 13.29 1.80
N GLN A 95 -1.74 12.88 0.56
CA GLN A 95 -2.33 11.63 0.08
C GLN A 95 -1.75 10.40 0.80
N MET A 96 -0.44 10.38 1.05
CA MET A 96 0.19 9.32 1.86
C MET A 96 -0.47 9.20 3.23
N LEU A 97 -0.72 10.33 3.91
CA LEU A 97 -1.39 10.35 5.21
C LEU A 97 -2.83 9.83 5.11
N LEU A 98 -3.59 10.27 4.11
CA LEU A 98 -4.98 9.82 3.91
C LEU A 98 -5.04 8.30 3.67
N TYR A 99 -4.16 7.75 2.83
CA TYR A 99 -4.10 6.31 2.59
C TYR A 99 -3.70 5.51 3.83
N THR A 100 -2.76 6.01 4.65
CA THR A 100 -2.38 5.32 5.90
C THR A 100 -3.50 5.36 6.94
N ILE A 101 -4.26 6.46 7.03
CA ILE A 101 -5.44 6.55 7.91
C ILE A 101 -6.52 5.57 7.43
N THR A 102 -6.79 5.51 6.14
CA THR A 102 -7.79 4.57 5.56
C THR A 102 -7.35 3.12 5.72
N LEU A 103 -6.06 2.84 5.64
CA LEU A 103 -5.53 1.49 5.81
C LEU A 103 -5.76 0.93 7.22
N MET A 104 -5.80 1.77 8.25
CA MET A 104 -5.95 1.34 9.64
C MET A 104 -7.26 0.56 9.89
N PRO A 105 -8.47 1.05 9.55
CA PRO A 105 -9.69 0.27 9.72
C PRO A 105 -9.71 -0.99 8.83
N ILE A 106 -9.11 -0.96 7.65
CA ILE A 106 -9.04 -2.12 6.75
C ILE A 106 -8.22 -3.24 7.38
N THR A 107 -7.10 -2.92 8.04
CA THR A 107 -6.26 -3.92 8.72
C THR A 107 -6.87 -4.45 10.02
N LEU A 108 -7.79 -3.73 10.62
CA LEU A 108 -8.55 -4.18 11.78
C LEU A 108 -9.77 -5.04 11.39
N ALA A 109 -10.24 -4.94 10.15
CA ALA A 109 -11.42 -5.66 9.67
C ALA A 109 -11.36 -7.18 9.89
N PRO A 110 -10.22 -7.89 9.72
CA PRO A 110 -10.16 -9.32 10.03
C PRO A 110 -10.59 -9.67 11.46
N THR A 111 -10.17 -8.88 12.46
CA THR A 111 -10.58 -9.10 13.85
C THR A 111 -12.04 -8.74 14.08
N VAL A 112 -12.49 -7.60 13.56
CA VAL A 112 -13.87 -7.12 13.73
C VAL A 112 -14.89 -8.08 13.12
N LEU A 113 -14.53 -8.70 12.00
CA LEU A 113 -15.38 -9.66 11.27
C LEU A 113 -15.18 -11.12 11.74
N GLY A 114 -14.35 -11.38 12.73
CA GLY A 114 -14.14 -12.71 13.30
C GLY A 114 -13.25 -13.64 12.49
N TYR A 115 -12.48 -13.13 11.52
CA TYR A 115 -11.50 -13.90 10.75
C TYR A 115 -10.14 -14.05 11.46
N ALA A 116 -9.84 -13.17 12.43
CA ALA A 116 -8.60 -13.18 13.18
C ALA A 116 -8.85 -12.88 14.66
N ASN A 117 -7.98 -13.36 15.53
CA ASN A 117 -8.11 -13.19 16.98
C ASN A 117 -7.73 -11.75 17.44
N TYR A 118 -7.97 -11.46 18.72
CA TYR A 118 -7.67 -10.14 19.31
C TYR A 118 -6.16 -9.84 19.37
N ILE A 119 -5.29 -10.85 19.36
CA ILE A 119 -3.82 -10.67 19.34
C ILE A 119 -3.44 -10.01 18.02
N TYR A 120 -3.95 -10.55 16.90
CA TYR A 120 -3.76 -9.91 15.58
C TYR A 120 -4.29 -8.47 15.58
N GLY A 121 -5.51 -8.24 16.08
CA GLY A 121 -6.10 -6.91 16.14
C GLY A 121 -5.25 -5.90 16.90
N THR A 122 -4.68 -6.31 18.04
CA THR A 122 -3.78 -5.46 18.82
C THR A 122 -2.50 -5.14 18.06
N ILE A 123 -1.87 -6.13 17.44
CA ILE A 123 -0.67 -5.96 16.62
C ILE A 123 -0.98 -5.04 15.43
N ALA A 124 -2.07 -5.26 14.72
CA ALA A 124 -2.50 -4.45 13.59
C ALA A 124 -2.75 -2.99 13.97
N PHE A 125 -3.37 -2.75 15.13
CA PHE A 125 -3.61 -1.41 15.65
C PHE A 125 -2.30 -0.67 15.94
N ILE A 126 -1.36 -1.32 16.65
CA ILE A 126 -0.06 -0.74 16.99
C ILE A 126 0.76 -0.45 15.71
N LEU A 127 0.84 -1.40 14.80
CA LEU A 127 1.57 -1.25 13.56
C LEU A 127 0.98 -0.14 12.69
N SER A 128 -0.35 -0.08 12.55
CA SER A 128 -1.02 0.95 11.76
C SER A 128 -0.90 2.34 12.40
N GLY A 129 -1.01 2.42 13.72
CA GLY A 129 -0.79 3.67 14.47
C GLY A 129 0.61 4.25 14.24
N PHE A 130 1.63 3.38 14.28
CA PHE A 130 3.00 3.82 13.98
C PHE A 130 3.18 4.19 12.49
N PHE A 131 2.49 3.52 11.56
CA PHE A 131 2.52 3.88 10.15
C PHE A 131 1.92 5.28 9.91
N VAL A 132 0.77 5.59 10.53
CA VAL A 132 0.18 6.93 10.53
C VAL A 132 1.13 7.95 11.16
N TYR A 133 1.77 7.63 12.28
CA TYR A 133 2.76 8.51 12.90
C TYR A 133 3.92 8.84 11.95
N THR A 134 4.46 7.85 11.24
CA THR A 134 5.52 8.11 10.24
C THR A 134 5.03 9.01 9.11
N ALA A 135 3.79 8.83 8.62
CA ALA A 135 3.19 9.68 7.61
C ALA A 135 3.01 11.14 8.09
N VAL A 136 2.59 11.34 9.33
CA VAL A 136 2.52 12.68 9.95
C VAL A 136 3.91 13.32 10.01
N LYS A 137 4.94 12.57 10.39
CA LYS A 137 6.34 13.07 10.40
C LYS A 137 6.81 13.47 8.98
N VAL A 138 6.47 12.69 7.96
CA VAL A 138 6.77 13.04 6.57
C VAL A 138 6.04 14.32 6.16
N LEU A 139 4.77 14.49 6.54
CA LEU A 139 3.99 15.67 6.21
C LEU A 139 4.55 16.94 6.88
N SER A 140 4.95 16.83 8.15
CA SER A 140 5.42 17.95 8.99
C SER A 140 6.86 18.35 8.72
N SER A 141 7.63 17.58 7.95
CA SER A 141 9.05 17.83 7.72
C SER A 141 9.39 17.85 6.23
N ASN A 142 10.44 18.60 5.88
CA ASN A 142 11.05 18.57 4.57
C ASN A 142 12.30 17.66 4.51
N ASP A 143 12.68 17.05 5.64
CA ASP A 143 13.80 16.13 5.68
C ASP A 143 13.42 14.78 5.05
N LEU A 144 14.15 14.39 4.01
CA LEU A 144 13.97 13.12 3.30
C LEU A 144 14.23 11.89 4.18
N LYS A 145 14.86 12.05 5.35
CA LYS A 145 15.04 10.95 6.33
C LYS A 145 13.72 10.36 6.78
N HIS A 146 12.68 11.19 6.98
CA HIS A 146 11.36 10.71 7.36
C HIS A 146 10.69 9.88 6.26
N ALA A 147 10.87 10.29 4.98
CA ALA A 147 10.35 9.52 3.84
C ALA A 147 11.07 8.16 3.71
N LYS A 148 12.40 8.12 3.90
CA LYS A 148 13.18 6.88 3.92
C LYS A 148 12.79 5.96 5.07
N LEU A 149 12.58 6.52 6.29
CA LEU A 149 12.10 5.77 7.44
C LEU A 149 10.72 5.17 7.17
N MET A 150 9.79 5.97 6.66
CA MET A 150 8.44 5.51 6.32
C MET A 150 8.47 4.41 5.25
N PHE A 151 9.32 4.53 4.23
CA PHE A 151 9.51 3.50 3.20
C PHE A 151 10.00 2.19 3.82
N GLY A 152 11.08 2.22 4.61
CA GLY A 152 11.61 1.02 5.28
C GLY A 152 10.61 0.41 6.25
N TYR A 153 9.92 1.25 7.04
CA TYR A 153 8.88 0.80 7.95
C TYR A 153 7.71 0.13 7.21
N SER A 154 7.30 0.64 6.07
CA SER A 154 6.17 0.09 5.32
C SER A 154 6.42 -1.35 4.87
N VAL A 155 7.66 -1.72 4.56
CA VAL A 155 8.03 -3.12 4.24
C VAL A 155 7.90 -4.00 5.47
N PHE A 156 8.47 -3.56 6.61
CA PHE A 156 8.35 -4.26 7.89
C PHE A 156 6.88 -4.40 8.31
N TYR A 157 6.09 -3.32 8.17
CA TYR A 157 4.66 -3.29 8.49
C TYR A 157 3.89 -4.40 7.78
N LEU A 158 4.02 -4.49 6.47
CA LEU A 158 3.26 -5.48 5.70
C LEU A 158 3.68 -6.90 6.06
N PHE A 159 4.99 -7.15 6.19
CA PHE A 159 5.50 -8.45 6.60
C PHE A 159 4.99 -8.85 8.00
N ALA A 160 5.13 -7.97 8.99
CA ALA A 160 4.71 -8.22 10.36
C ALA A 160 3.18 -8.45 10.47
N LEU A 161 2.39 -7.69 9.71
CA LEU A 161 0.94 -7.81 9.68
C LEU A 161 0.51 -9.19 9.13
N PHE A 162 1.08 -9.63 8.02
CA PHE A 162 0.76 -10.94 7.44
C PHE A 162 1.31 -12.10 8.30
N ALA A 163 2.49 -11.95 8.91
CA ALA A 163 3.01 -12.92 9.88
C ALA A 163 2.09 -13.06 11.10
N ALA A 164 1.60 -11.94 11.65
CA ALA A 164 0.64 -11.96 12.74
C ALA A 164 -0.69 -12.64 12.35
N LEU A 165 -1.13 -12.45 11.10
CA LEU A 165 -2.35 -13.08 10.60
C LEU A 165 -2.20 -14.60 10.45
N MET A 166 -1.01 -15.11 10.13
CA MET A 166 -0.76 -16.55 10.00
C MET A 166 -0.79 -17.31 11.34
N ILE A 167 -0.60 -16.61 12.46
CA ILE A 167 -0.58 -17.20 13.81
C ILE A 167 -1.87 -16.89 14.60
N SER A 168 -2.86 -16.26 13.96
CA SER A 168 -4.12 -15.82 14.57
C SER A 168 -5.26 -16.83 14.49
#